data_11209e16f9e6b35f8fbc925a326c07d5
#
_entry.id   11209e16f9e6b35f8fbc925a326c07d5
#
_cell.length_a   1.000
_cell.length_b   1.000
_cell.length_c   1.000
_cell.angle_alpha   90.00
_cell.angle_beta   90.00
_cell.angle_gamma   90.00
#
_symmetry.space_group_name_H-M   'P 1'
#
loop_
_entity.id
_entity.type
_entity.pdbx_description
1 polymer ?
#
loop_
_entity_poly.entity_id
_entity_poly.type
_entity_poly.pdbx_seq_one_letter_code
_entity_poly.pdbx_strand_id
1 'polypeptide(L)'
;EICVFAVCTSHILTSVSNYYHELLPRLLPLCHENGGNIIAMQVENEYGSYGNDKEYLKFIAELMRDCGVKELLFTSDGPQDDMLSGGTLPDILKVANFGSRASASFRKLKEYQGFKAPSMCGEFWNGWFDHFGEKHHHRASAPVVSELKNMLRSGASFNFYMFHGGTNFGFTAGANHDKCYQPTITSYDDDALLNEWGGRTRINIMPSARSF
;
A
#
# COMPACT_ATOMS: atom_id res chain seq x y z
N GLU A 1 -0.66 -2.13 20.74
CA GLU A 1 0.16 -3.16 21.44
C GLU A 1 -0.42 -4.58 21.37
N ILE A 2 -1.71 -4.77 21.10
CA ILE A 2 -2.34 -6.11 21.08
C ILE A 2 -2.02 -6.88 19.78
N CYS A 3 -1.75 -6.22 18.66
CA CYS A 3 -1.47 -6.90 17.39
C CYS A 3 -0.05 -7.50 17.29
N VAL A 4 0.94 -6.96 17.96
CA VAL A 4 2.35 -7.36 17.77
C VAL A 4 2.68 -8.72 18.42
N PHE A 5 1.97 -9.15 19.46
CA PHE A 5 2.22 -10.43 20.13
C PHE A 5 1.46 -11.63 19.57
N ALA A 6 0.56 -11.43 18.64
CA ALA A 6 -0.38 -12.46 18.20
C ALA A 6 0.00 -13.15 16.89
N VAL A 7 1.00 -12.67 16.15
CA VAL A 7 1.22 -13.06 14.75
C VAL A 7 1.68 -14.50 14.57
N CYS A 8 2.35 -15.10 15.53
CA CYS A 8 2.81 -16.50 15.46
C CYS A 8 2.01 -17.52 16.30
N THR A 9 0.78 -17.20 16.71
CA THR A 9 -0.05 -18.23 17.32
C THR A 9 -0.71 -19.10 16.25
N SER A 10 -0.79 -20.41 16.49
CA SER A 10 -1.43 -21.36 15.59
C SER A 10 -2.87 -20.94 15.20
N HIS A 11 -3.57 -20.27 16.09
CA HIS A 11 -4.94 -19.77 15.83
C HIS A 11 -4.99 -18.66 14.78
N ILE A 12 -4.02 -17.73 14.77
CA ILE A 12 -3.98 -16.66 13.79
C ILE A 12 -3.61 -17.20 12.42
N LEU A 13 -2.59 -18.04 12.33
CA LEU A 13 -2.20 -18.68 11.08
C LEU A 13 -3.34 -19.51 10.50
N THR A 14 -4.10 -20.23 11.35
CA THR A 14 -5.30 -20.95 10.92
C THR A 14 -6.38 -20.01 10.39
N SER A 15 -6.65 -18.91 11.07
CA SER A 15 -7.65 -17.91 10.63
C SER A 15 -7.26 -17.27 9.31
N VAL A 16 -6.00 -16.89 9.16
CA VAL A 16 -5.43 -16.38 7.91
C VAL A 16 -5.56 -17.39 6.78
N SER A 17 -5.19 -18.65 7.05
CA SER A 17 -5.32 -19.75 6.09
C SER A 17 -6.76 -19.92 5.62
N ASN A 18 -7.71 -19.98 6.55
CA ASN A 18 -9.13 -20.07 6.21
C ASN A 18 -9.61 -18.90 5.34
N TYR A 19 -9.19 -17.68 5.68
CA TYR A 19 -9.52 -16.48 4.90
C TYR A 19 -8.98 -16.57 3.46
N TYR A 20 -7.70 -16.94 3.28
CA TYR A 20 -7.10 -17.03 1.95
C TYR A 20 -7.70 -18.18 1.12
N HIS A 21 -8.03 -19.32 1.72
CA HIS A 21 -8.71 -20.40 1.04
C HIS A 21 -10.12 -20.04 0.55
N GLU A 22 -10.79 -19.07 1.18
CA GLU A 22 -12.07 -18.53 0.72
C GLU A 22 -11.91 -17.42 -0.31
N LEU A 23 -10.92 -16.53 -0.11
CA LEU A 23 -10.73 -15.36 -0.95
C LEU A 23 -10.08 -15.70 -2.30
N LEU A 24 -8.95 -16.42 -2.27
CA LEU A 24 -8.12 -16.58 -3.46
C LEU A 24 -8.82 -17.37 -4.58
N PRO A 25 -9.58 -18.43 -4.34
CA PRO A 25 -10.35 -19.08 -5.41
C PRO A 25 -11.30 -18.16 -6.17
N ARG A 26 -11.79 -17.10 -5.51
CA ARG A 26 -12.65 -16.09 -6.14
C ARG A 26 -11.88 -15.09 -6.98
N LEU A 27 -10.62 -14.85 -6.66
CA LEU A 27 -9.73 -13.92 -7.37
C LEU A 27 -8.98 -14.58 -8.52
N LEU A 28 -8.64 -15.87 -8.43
CA LEU A 28 -7.87 -16.58 -9.44
C LEU A 28 -8.44 -16.47 -10.86
N PRO A 29 -9.76 -16.57 -11.09
CA PRO A 29 -10.33 -16.37 -12.43
C PRO A 29 -10.11 -14.96 -13.00
N LEU A 30 -9.82 -13.98 -12.12
CA LEU A 30 -9.57 -12.58 -12.49
C LEU A 30 -8.07 -12.29 -12.68
N CYS A 31 -7.22 -13.26 -12.45
CA CYS A 31 -5.77 -13.16 -12.62
C CYS A 31 -5.36 -13.21 -14.09
N HIS A 32 -4.25 -12.54 -14.42
CA HIS A 32 -3.75 -12.42 -15.78
C HIS A 32 -3.49 -13.78 -16.43
N GLU A 33 -2.90 -14.71 -15.70
CA GLU A 33 -2.67 -16.09 -16.15
C GLU A 33 -3.96 -16.82 -16.59
N ASN A 34 -5.10 -16.37 -16.10
CA ASN A 34 -6.43 -16.91 -16.45
C ASN A 34 -7.23 -15.96 -17.37
N GLY A 35 -6.58 -14.96 -17.98
CA GLY A 35 -7.20 -14.00 -18.89
C GLY A 35 -7.86 -12.78 -18.22
N GLY A 36 -7.68 -12.62 -16.91
CA GLY A 36 -8.17 -11.47 -16.15
C GLY A 36 -7.17 -10.29 -16.10
N ASN A 37 -7.45 -9.32 -15.26
CA ASN A 37 -6.71 -8.05 -15.18
C ASN A 37 -5.80 -7.95 -13.95
N ILE A 38 -5.81 -8.90 -13.01
CA ILE A 38 -4.93 -8.91 -11.84
C ILE A 38 -3.55 -9.38 -12.28
N ILE A 39 -2.56 -8.50 -12.21
CA ILE A 39 -1.18 -8.77 -12.66
C ILE A 39 -0.19 -9.00 -11.51
N ALA A 40 -0.55 -8.63 -10.29
CA ALA A 40 0.29 -8.77 -9.11
C ALA A 40 -0.57 -8.80 -7.86
N MET A 41 -0.04 -9.40 -6.77
CA MET A 41 -0.69 -9.43 -5.46
C MET A 41 0.30 -9.08 -4.37
N GLN A 42 -0.16 -8.33 -3.37
CA GLN A 42 0.65 -7.89 -2.24
C GLN A 42 0.63 -8.92 -1.12
N VAL A 43 1.80 -9.19 -0.58
CA VAL A 43 2.01 -10.01 0.63
C VAL A 43 2.03 -9.07 1.82
N GLU A 44 1.00 -9.13 2.65
CA GLU A 44 0.79 -8.21 3.77
C GLU A 44 0.72 -6.72 3.35
N ASN A 45 0.57 -5.83 4.32
CA ASN A 45 0.61 -4.38 4.09
C ASN A 45 1.41 -3.69 5.20
N GLU A 46 2.53 -3.07 4.81
CA GLU A 46 3.38 -2.31 5.72
C GLU A 46 3.79 -3.08 7.00
N TYR A 47 3.98 -4.40 6.84
CA TYR A 47 4.26 -5.27 7.98
C TYR A 47 5.51 -4.82 8.75
N GLY A 48 6.51 -4.28 8.06
CA GLY A 48 7.72 -3.78 8.69
C GLY A 48 7.52 -2.61 9.65
N SER A 49 6.37 -1.92 9.60
CA SER A 49 5.98 -0.90 10.58
C SER A 49 5.49 -1.50 11.91
N TYR A 50 5.16 -2.80 11.92
CA TYR A 50 4.52 -3.47 13.06
C TYR A 50 5.29 -4.68 13.56
N GLY A 51 6.12 -5.31 12.71
CA GLY A 51 6.83 -6.53 13.07
C GLY A 51 8.01 -6.84 12.16
N ASN A 52 8.69 -7.93 12.47
CA ASN A 52 9.85 -8.41 11.73
C ASN A 52 9.91 -9.95 11.64
N ASP A 53 8.78 -10.63 11.85
CA ASP A 53 8.68 -12.08 11.76
C ASP A 53 8.69 -12.55 10.31
N LYS A 54 9.84 -13.00 9.84
CA LYS A 54 10.04 -13.48 8.46
C LYS A 54 9.32 -14.78 8.17
N GLU A 55 9.13 -15.64 9.17
CA GLU A 55 8.41 -16.91 9.00
C GLU A 55 6.92 -16.64 8.75
N TYR A 56 6.36 -15.63 9.40
CA TYR A 56 5.00 -15.19 9.12
C TYR A 56 4.83 -14.70 7.68
N LEU A 57 5.69 -13.78 7.23
CA LEU A 57 5.63 -13.26 5.86
C LEU A 57 5.82 -14.37 4.81
N LYS A 58 6.75 -15.29 5.08
CA LYS A 58 6.99 -16.46 4.24
C LYS A 58 5.75 -17.36 4.19
N PHE A 59 5.15 -17.63 5.35
CA PHE A 59 3.90 -18.40 5.43
C PHE A 59 2.80 -17.78 4.54
N ILE A 60 2.59 -16.46 4.59
CA ILE A 60 1.59 -15.80 3.73
C ILE A 60 1.94 -15.98 2.25
N ALA A 61 3.19 -15.75 1.87
CA ALA A 61 3.62 -15.88 0.48
C ALA A 61 3.45 -17.32 -0.05
N GLU A 62 3.83 -18.31 0.75
CA GLU A 62 3.66 -19.73 0.43
C GLU A 62 2.19 -20.10 0.34
N LEU A 63 1.37 -19.71 1.30
CA LEU A 63 -0.08 -19.91 1.29
C LEU A 63 -0.73 -19.35 0.02
N MET A 64 -0.35 -18.14 -0.42
CA MET A 64 -0.84 -17.58 -1.67
C MET A 64 -0.46 -18.46 -2.87
N ARG A 65 0.77 -18.98 -2.92
CA ARG A 65 1.24 -19.91 -3.95
C ARG A 65 0.49 -21.24 -3.91
N ASP A 66 0.29 -21.80 -2.74
CA ASP A 66 -0.44 -23.07 -2.52
C ASP A 66 -1.91 -22.95 -2.93
N CYS A 67 -2.51 -21.78 -2.73
CA CYS A 67 -3.85 -21.48 -3.23
C CYS A 67 -3.91 -21.25 -4.75
N GLY A 68 -2.77 -21.27 -5.46
CA GLY A 68 -2.72 -21.21 -6.92
C GLY A 68 -2.35 -19.86 -7.54
N VAL A 69 -1.97 -18.86 -6.74
CA VAL A 69 -1.52 -17.55 -7.26
C VAL A 69 -0.21 -17.73 -8.03
N LYS A 70 -0.18 -17.35 -9.28
CA LYS A 70 1.01 -17.37 -10.16
C LYS A 70 1.57 -15.99 -10.46
N GLU A 71 0.76 -14.98 -10.27
CA GLU A 71 1.07 -13.58 -10.51
C GLU A 71 2.27 -13.12 -9.67
N LEU A 72 2.85 -11.99 -10.06
CA LEU A 72 3.92 -11.35 -9.30
C LEU A 72 3.48 -11.09 -7.85
N LEU A 73 4.24 -11.59 -6.89
CA LEU A 73 4.09 -11.20 -5.49
C LEU A 73 5.02 -10.03 -5.17
N PHE A 74 4.58 -9.13 -4.33
CA PHE A 74 5.39 -8.03 -3.83
C PHE A 74 5.07 -7.70 -2.38
N THR A 75 6.03 -7.14 -1.65
CA THR A 75 5.83 -6.52 -0.34
C THR A 75 5.84 -5.00 -0.50
N SER A 76 5.13 -4.29 0.38
CA SER A 76 4.98 -2.84 0.33
C SER A 76 5.16 -2.27 1.73
N ASP A 77 6.23 -1.49 1.95
CA ASP A 77 6.62 -0.98 3.26
C ASP A 77 7.09 0.48 3.16
N GLY A 78 7.14 1.17 4.30
CA GLY A 78 7.80 2.46 4.37
C GLY A 78 9.30 2.36 4.01
N PRO A 79 9.93 3.44 3.51
CA PRO A 79 11.32 3.39 3.00
C PRO A 79 12.39 3.47 4.09
N GLN A 80 12.06 3.32 5.36
CA GLN A 80 12.99 3.30 6.47
C GLN A 80 13.65 1.93 6.60
N ASP A 81 14.87 1.89 7.19
CA ASP A 81 15.64 0.64 7.32
C ASP A 81 14.94 -0.43 8.15
N ASP A 82 14.33 -0.04 9.25
CA ASP A 82 13.57 -0.93 10.13
C ASP A 82 12.34 -1.51 9.40
N MET A 83 11.60 -0.67 8.67
CA MET A 83 10.42 -1.09 7.92
C MET A 83 10.80 -2.03 6.76
N LEU A 84 11.75 -1.66 5.94
CA LEU A 84 12.22 -2.52 4.83
C LEU A 84 12.85 -3.82 5.34
N SER A 85 13.65 -3.75 6.40
CA SER A 85 14.23 -4.96 6.99
C SER A 85 13.17 -5.85 7.63
N GLY A 86 12.14 -5.29 8.25
CA GLY A 86 11.03 -6.01 8.86
C GLY A 86 10.05 -6.60 7.85
N GLY A 87 9.63 -5.81 6.86
CA GLY A 87 8.51 -6.13 5.96
C GLY A 87 8.86 -6.89 4.69
N THR A 88 10.14 -7.01 4.31
CA THR A 88 10.53 -7.58 3.01
C THR A 88 10.95 -9.05 3.07
N LEU A 89 10.83 -9.76 1.96
CA LEU A 89 11.32 -11.13 1.74
C LEU A 89 12.38 -11.14 0.61
N PRO A 90 13.36 -12.08 0.61
CA PRO A 90 14.45 -12.11 -0.36
C PRO A 90 13.98 -12.15 -1.82
N ASP A 91 13.18 -13.11 -2.18
CA ASP A 91 12.84 -13.47 -3.57
C ASP A 91 11.51 -12.84 -4.04
N ILE A 92 10.99 -11.87 -3.30
CA ILE A 92 9.74 -11.15 -3.61
C ILE A 92 10.09 -9.70 -3.95
N LEU A 93 9.43 -9.15 -4.97
CA LEU A 93 9.57 -7.74 -5.35
C LEU A 93 9.23 -6.85 -4.15
N LYS A 94 10.03 -5.85 -3.93
CA LYS A 94 9.84 -4.86 -2.86
C LYS A 94 9.41 -3.55 -3.47
N VAL A 95 8.36 -2.95 -2.91
CA VAL A 95 7.93 -1.59 -3.26
C VAL A 95 7.94 -0.72 -2.01
N ALA A 96 8.01 0.59 -2.17
CA ALA A 96 8.10 1.51 -1.05
C ALA A 96 6.91 2.47 -1.02
N ASN A 97 6.38 2.75 0.17
CA ASN A 97 5.25 3.65 0.41
C ASN A 97 5.76 4.99 0.94
N PHE A 98 5.43 6.08 0.26
CA PHE A 98 5.84 7.42 0.67
C PHE A 98 5.04 8.52 -0.03
N GLY A 99 4.97 9.72 0.58
CA GLY A 99 4.36 10.90 -0.04
C GLY A 99 5.36 11.94 -0.52
N SER A 100 6.66 11.76 -0.26
CA SER A 100 7.72 12.72 -0.59
C SER A 100 9.08 12.04 -0.62
N ARG A 101 10.13 12.77 -1.06
CA ARG A 101 11.52 12.31 -1.10
C ARG A 101 11.74 11.07 -1.98
N ALA A 102 11.05 10.96 -3.11
CA ALA A 102 11.07 9.79 -3.99
C ALA A 102 12.49 9.29 -4.32
N SER A 103 13.42 10.20 -4.66
CA SER A 103 14.80 9.83 -4.98
C SER A 103 15.55 9.16 -3.81
N ALA A 104 15.32 9.62 -2.58
CA ALA A 104 15.95 9.04 -1.40
C ALA A 104 15.29 7.68 -1.06
N SER A 105 13.97 7.61 -1.14
CA SER A 105 13.19 6.39 -0.90
C SER A 105 13.56 5.28 -1.88
N PHE A 106 13.67 5.57 -3.18
CA PHE A 106 14.09 4.59 -4.17
C PHE A 106 15.56 4.17 -4.03
N ARG A 107 16.44 5.08 -3.64
CA ARG A 107 17.83 4.71 -3.34
C ARG A 107 17.87 3.72 -2.18
N LYS A 108 17.12 3.96 -1.11
CA LYS A 108 17.03 3.05 0.04
C LYS A 108 16.41 1.71 -0.38
N LEU A 109 15.31 1.71 -1.11
CA LEU A 109 14.69 0.49 -1.63
C LEU A 109 15.67 -0.39 -2.41
N LYS A 110 16.55 0.21 -3.23
CA LYS A 110 17.55 -0.51 -4.02
C LYS A 110 18.63 -1.18 -3.19
N GLU A 111 18.90 -0.73 -1.98
CA GLU A 111 19.82 -1.41 -1.05
C GLU A 111 19.25 -2.78 -0.64
N TYR A 112 17.93 -2.93 -0.61
CA TYR A 112 17.25 -4.17 -0.21
C TYR A 112 16.91 -5.11 -1.38
N GLN A 113 16.70 -4.59 -2.60
CA GLN A 113 16.30 -5.44 -3.72
C GLN A 113 17.32 -5.48 -4.88
N GLY A 114 18.39 -4.70 -4.80
CA GLY A 114 19.40 -4.58 -5.84
C GLY A 114 19.10 -3.51 -6.87
N PHE A 115 20.17 -2.95 -7.44
CA PHE A 115 20.11 -1.77 -8.31
C PHE A 115 19.44 -2.03 -9.67
N LYS A 116 19.37 -3.27 -10.11
CA LYS A 116 18.78 -3.64 -11.41
C LYS A 116 17.27 -3.87 -11.32
N ALA A 117 16.73 -4.07 -10.13
CA ALA A 117 15.31 -4.28 -9.94
C ALA A 117 14.51 -2.99 -10.23
N PRO A 118 13.26 -3.09 -10.74
CA PRO A 118 12.42 -1.93 -10.99
C PRO A 118 12.10 -1.20 -9.67
N SER A 119 12.00 0.12 -9.73
CA SER A 119 11.54 0.93 -8.60
C SER A 119 10.04 1.17 -8.72
N MET A 120 9.31 1.00 -7.63
CA MET A 120 7.88 1.28 -7.57
C MET A 120 7.52 1.92 -6.23
N CYS A 121 6.67 2.94 -6.29
CA CYS A 121 5.95 3.46 -5.14
C CYS A 121 4.60 2.75 -5.06
N GLY A 122 4.42 1.91 -4.05
CA GLY A 122 3.19 1.13 -3.85
C GLY A 122 2.03 1.98 -3.37
N GLU A 123 2.33 2.96 -2.51
CA GLU A 123 1.40 3.98 -2.06
C GLU A 123 2.06 5.35 -2.17
N PHE A 124 1.66 6.12 -3.16
CA PHE A 124 2.06 7.52 -3.25
C PHE A 124 1.00 8.39 -2.57
N TRP A 125 1.31 8.83 -1.36
CA TRP A 125 0.38 9.59 -0.54
C TRP A 125 0.25 11.03 -1.02
N ASN A 126 -0.88 11.34 -1.62
CA ASN A 126 -1.23 12.67 -2.09
C ASN A 126 -2.07 13.47 -1.08
N GLY A 127 -2.62 12.82 -0.06
CA GLY A 127 -3.40 13.38 1.03
C GLY A 127 -3.28 12.55 2.30
N TRP A 128 -4.28 12.66 3.17
CA TRP A 128 -4.39 11.91 4.42
C TRP A 128 -5.83 11.88 4.89
N PHE A 129 -6.23 10.80 5.57
CA PHE A 129 -7.56 10.66 6.18
C PHE A 129 -7.68 11.46 7.49
N ASP A 130 -8.91 11.64 7.96
CA ASP A 130 -9.22 12.44 9.12
C ASP A 130 -9.80 11.60 10.27
N HIS A 131 -9.61 12.08 11.50
CA HIS A 131 -10.30 11.59 12.69
C HIS A 131 -11.36 12.59 13.16
N PHE A 132 -12.29 12.12 14.00
CA PHE A 132 -13.28 12.99 14.60
C PHE A 132 -12.63 14.14 15.38
N GLY A 133 -13.07 15.37 15.07
CA GLY A 133 -12.56 16.59 15.73
C GLY A 133 -11.30 17.17 15.12
N GLU A 134 -10.69 16.53 14.16
CA GLU A 134 -9.56 17.08 13.41
C GLU A 134 -10.00 18.05 12.33
N LYS A 135 -9.09 18.93 11.93
CA LYS A 135 -9.26 19.70 10.70
C LYS A 135 -8.98 18.79 9.52
N HIS A 136 -9.81 18.91 8.49
CA HIS A 136 -9.59 18.19 7.24
C HIS A 136 -8.17 18.44 6.69
N HIS A 137 -7.48 17.34 6.41
CA HIS A 137 -6.14 17.38 5.86
C HIS A 137 -6.15 17.84 4.42
N HIS A 138 -5.30 18.81 4.12
CA HIS A 138 -5.10 19.31 2.78
C HIS A 138 -3.63 19.32 2.43
N ARG A 139 -3.32 18.84 1.24
CA ARG A 139 -1.97 18.88 0.69
C ARG A 139 -1.92 19.77 -0.55
N ALA A 140 -0.95 20.67 -0.61
CA ALA A 140 -0.75 21.51 -1.80
C ALA A 140 -0.39 20.65 -3.02
N SER A 141 -0.99 20.94 -4.18
CA SER A 141 -0.80 20.17 -5.42
C SER A 141 0.63 20.25 -5.97
N ALA A 142 1.28 21.40 -5.85
CA ALA A 142 2.59 21.62 -6.45
C ALA A 142 3.69 20.66 -5.96
N PRO A 143 3.86 20.38 -4.65
CA PRO A 143 4.77 19.33 -4.16
C PRO A 143 4.42 17.93 -4.67
N VAL A 144 3.13 17.57 -4.72
CA VAL A 144 2.67 16.26 -5.22
C VAL A 144 3.05 16.09 -6.69
N VAL A 145 2.75 17.09 -7.53
CA VAL A 145 3.10 17.08 -8.95
C VAL A 145 4.62 17.03 -9.15
N SER A 146 5.39 17.74 -8.33
CA SER A 146 6.85 17.71 -8.39
C SER A 146 7.41 16.32 -8.10
N GLU A 147 6.94 15.68 -7.04
CA GLU A 147 7.36 14.30 -6.70
C GLU A 147 6.94 13.29 -7.78
N LEU A 148 5.73 13.40 -8.30
CA LEU A 148 5.27 12.56 -9.42
C LEU A 148 6.20 12.69 -10.64
N LYS A 149 6.56 13.94 -11.01
CA LYS A 149 7.52 14.17 -12.10
C LYS A 149 8.88 13.55 -11.82
N ASN A 150 9.36 13.61 -10.60
CA ASN A 150 10.63 12.98 -10.19
C ASN A 150 10.57 11.45 -10.34
N MET A 151 9.48 10.82 -9.91
CA MET A 151 9.28 9.38 -10.08
C MET A 151 9.25 9.00 -11.56
N LEU A 152 8.45 9.67 -12.37
CA LEU A 152 8.35 9.42 -13.82
C LEU A 152 9.70 9.58 -14.54
N ARG A 153 10.44 10.65 -14.23
CA ARG A 153 11.79 10.89 -14.81
C ARG A 153 12.80 9.82 -14.43
N SER A 154 12.65 9.19 -13.27
CA SER A 154 13.50 8.08 -12.84
C SER A 154 13.11 6.72 -13.46
N GLY A 155 12.04 6.67 -14.26
CA GLY A 155 11.50 5.43 -14.83
C GLY A 155 10.80 4.54 -13.78
N ALA A 156 10.39 5.10 -12.66
CA ALA A 156 9.72 4.35 -11.61
C ALA A 156 8.22 4.21 -11.90
N SER A 157 7.65 3.10 -11.44
CA SER A 157 6.21 2.91 -11.35
C SER A 157 5.66 3.51 -10.06
N PHE A 158 4.38 3.84 -10.05
CA PHE A 158 3.71 4.35 -8.86
C PHE A 158 2.23 3.98 -8.87
N ASN A 159 1.64 3.97 -7.68
CA ASN A 159 0.21 3.87 -7.44
C ASN A 159 -0.21 4.99 -6.48
N PHE A 160 -1.24 5.75 -6.83
CA PHE A 160 -1.77 6.76 -5.90
C PHE A 160 -2.51 6.11 -4.74
N TYR A 161 -2.24 6.58 -3.55
CA TYR A 161 -3.02 6.29 -2.36
C TYR A 161 -3.41 7.62 -1.68
N MET A 162 -4.64 8.19 -2.00
CA MET A 162 -5.68 7.54 -2.81
C MET A 162 -5.85 8.29 -4.15
N PHE A 163 -6.22 7.57 -5.22
CA PHE A 163 -6.73 8.21 -6.43
C PHE A 163 -8.19 8.64 -6.23
N HIS A 164 -8.97 7.81 -5.55
CA HIS A 164 -10.33 8.06 -5.09
C HIS A 164 -10.45 7.49 -3.67
N GLY A 165 -10.67 8.35 -2.69
CA GLY A 165 -10.74 7.94 -1.29
C GLY A 165 -12.03 7.20 -0.95
N GLY A 166 -13.15 7.76 -1.36
CA GLY A 166 -14.47 7.15 -1.11
C GLY A 166 -14.96 7.32 0.32
N THR A 167 -15.71 6.33 0.79
CA THR A 167 -16.42 6.36 2.06
C THR A 167 -16.13 5.10 2.87
N ASN A 168 -15.80 5.27 4.13
CA ASN A 168 -15.65 4.20 5.10
C ASN A 168 -17.00 3.56 5.47
N PHE A 169 -16.96 2.48 6.26
CA PHE A 169 -18.12 1.69 6.67
C PHE A 169 -18.95 2.37 7.79
N GLY A 170 -19.33 3.64 7.63
CA GLY A 170 -20.09 4.39 8.62
C GLY A 170 -19.34 4.51 9.95
N PHE A 171 -19.96 4.08 11.04
CA PHE A 171 -19.36 4.13 12.38
C PHE A 171 -18.44 2.94 12.70
N THR A 172 -18.24 2.03 11.76
CA THR A 172 -17.34 0.86 11.89
C THR A 172 -16.03 1.04 11.13
N ALA A 173 -15.66 2.26 10.82
CA ALA A 173 -14.49 2.59 10.03
C ALA A 173 -13.13 2.34 10.73
N GLY A 174 -13.14 1.99 12.01
CA GLY A 174 -11.93 1.78 12.80
C GLY A 174 -11.40 3.04 13.47
N ALA A 175 -10.22 2.93 14.05
CA ALA A 175 -9.57 4.02 14.77
C ALA A 175 -8.06 3.80 14.84
N ASN A 176 -7.32 4.90 14.99
CA ASN A 176 -5.93 4.87 15.42
C ASN A 176 -5.85 5.08 16.95
N HIS A 177 -4.68 4.85 17.50
CA HIS A 177 -4.36 5.14 18.89
C HIS A 177 -2.95 5.70 19.00
N ASP A 178 -2.85 7.01 19.21
CA ASP A 178 -1.62 7.67 19.63
C ASP A 178 -1.94 8.49 20.88
N LYS A 179 -1.55 8.00 22.07
CA LYS A 179 -1.88 8.56 23.39
C LYS A 179 -3.37 8.56 23.74
N CYS A 180 -4.26 8.71 22.76
CA CYS A 180 -5.71 8.64 22.92
C CYS A 180 -6.33 7.88 21.75
N TYR A 181 -7.58 7.45 21.93
CA TYR A 181 -8.38 6.82 20.89
C TYR A 181 -8.81 7.87 19.86
N GLN A 182 -8.53 7.62 18.58
CA GLN A 182 -8.78 8.52 17.46
C GLN A 182 -9.69 7.84 16.45
N PRO A 183 -11.03 7.96 16.60
CA PRO A 183 -11.96 7.32 15.67
C PRO A 183 -11.91 7.98 14.30
N THR A 184 -11.79 7.17 13.26
CA THR A 184 -11.80 7.62 11.86
C THR A 184 -13.19 8.08 11.47
N ILE A 185 -13.30 9.19 10.74
CA ILE A 185 -14.60 9.67 10.23
C ILE A 185 -15.09 8.80 9.07
N THR A 186 -16.38 8.92 8.72
CA THR A 186 -17.00 8.15 7.63
C THR A 186 -16.41 8.51 6.27
N SER A 187 -16.14 9.79 6.00
CA SER A 187 -15.49 10.22 4.78
C SER A 187 -14.04 9.73 4.75
N TYR A 188 -13.66 9.08 3.67
CA TYR A 188 -12.26 8.77 3.35
C TYR A 188 -11.80 9.58 2.14
N ASP A 189 -12.14 10.87 2.14
CA ASP A 189 -11.80 11.81 1.05
C ASP A 189 -10.30 11.84 0.79
N ASP A 190 -9.49 11.85 1.84
CA ASP A 190 -8.02 11.75 1.76
C ASP A 190 -7.37 12.87 0.94
N ASP A 191 -8.09 13.97 0.68
CA ASP A 191 -7.69 15.00 -0.29
C ASP A 191 -7.29 14.37 -1.64
N ALA A 192 -8.00 13.30 -2.02
CA ALA A 192 -7.71 12.47 -3.19
C ALA A 192 -7.95 13.24 -4.50
N LEU A 193 -7.46 12.67 -5.62
CA LEU A 193 -7.64 13.23 -6.97
C LEU A 193 -9.11 13.27 -7.41
N LEU A 194 -9.89 12.29 -6.97
CA LEU A 194 -11.33 12.24 -7.08
C LEU A 194 -11.93 12.27 -5.67
N ASN A 195 -12.93 13.11 -5.48
CA ASN A 195 -13.70 13.16 -4.22
C ASN A 195 -14.65 11.94 -4.09
N GLU A 196 -15.36 11.83 -2.96
CA GLU A 196 -16.24 10.68 -2.65
C GLU A 196 -17.25 10.34 -3.75
N TRP A 197 -17.78 11.33 -4.47
CA TRP A 197 -18.77 11.13 -5.55
C TRP A 197 -18.14 11.09 -6.95
N GLY A 198 -16.80 10.97 -7.06
CA GLY A 198 -16.08 10.87 -8.32
C GLY A 198 -15.82 12.20 -9.03
N GLY A 199 -16.16 13.33 -8.41
CA GLY A 199 -15.83 14.65 -8.93
C GLY A 199 -14.31 14.92 -8.81
N ARG A 200 -13.77 15.72 -9.74
CA ARG A 200 -12.34 16.12 -9.67
C ARG A 200 -12.13 17.08 -8.52
N THR A 201 -11.12 16.82 -7.73
CA THR A 201 -10.63 17.77 -6.73
C THR A 201 -9.76 18.87 -7.36
N ARG A 202 -9.27 19.81 -6.55
CA ARG A 202 -8.44 20.93 -7.02
C ARG A 202 -7.06 20.51 -7.53
N ILE A 203 -6.67 19.26 -7.37
CA ILE A 203 -5.38 18.75 -7.85
C ILE A 203 -5.49 18.51 -9.36
N ASN A 204 -5.20 19.52 -10.17
CA ASN A 204 -5.00 19.36 -11.60
C ASN A 204 -3.65 18.68 -11.88
N ILE A 205 -3.56 17.38 -11.60
CA ILE A 205 -2.37 16.55 -11.90
C ILE A 205 -2.34 16.13 -13.38
N MET A 206 -3.47 16.18 -14.08
CA MET A 206 -3.50 15.86 -15.51
C MET A 206 -2.79 16.97 -16.30
N PRO A 207 -1.60 16.70 -16.88
CA PRO A 207 -1.11 17.57 -17.96
C PRO A 207 -2.17 17.59 -19.05
N SER A 208 -2.45 18.75 -19.60
CA SER A 208 -3.23 18.81 -20.83
C SER A 208 -2.56 17.85 -21.83
N ALA A 209 -3.33 17.07 -22.59
CA ALA A 209 -2.86 16.04 -23.53
C ALA A 209 -1.91 16.57 -24.66
N ARG A 210 -1.32 17.74 -24.46
CA ARG A 210 -0.40 18.43 -25.39
C ARG A 210 1.06 18.52 -24.91
N SER A 211 1.43 17.80 -23.83
CA SER A 211 2.80 17.89 -23.25
C SER A 211 3.52 16.54 -23.13
N PHE A 212 3.24 15.60 -24.02
CA PHE A 212 4.05 14.39 -24.23
C PHE A 212 4.55 14.35 -25.65
#